data_1107a6a5dc2527c3889a0ae4b1cf2b2a
#
_entry.id   1107a6a5dc2527c3889a0ae4b1cf2b2a
#
_cell.length_a   1.000
_cell.length_b   1.000
_cell.length_c   1.000
_cell.angle_alpha   90.00
_cell.angle_beta   90.00
_cell.angle_gamma   90.00
#
_symmetry.space_group_name_H-M   'P 1'
#
loop_
_entity.id
_entity.type
_entity.pdbx_description
1 polymer ?
#
loop_
_entity_poly.entity_id
_entity_poly.type
_entity_poly.pdbx_seq_one_letter_code
_entity_poly.pdbx_strand_id
1 'polypeptide(L)'
;VARQASLLAGTWDVFERGEEMAESSVQQAHVHAPPEGFIRKYIFSLDHKVIGKQYYGLALVAVFTGMILSWLMRIHMVWPAAKIPGLELLSKVGAPGGVMTPEYYLSLLTMHGTLMVFFVLTNAPFAAFGNYFLPIQIGAEDMAFPRFNMMSFWVTFVAWVVLMLAFVIPDGPPIAGWTEYTPLSAVGKDAGPGMQWGASLWGVSIAIFCIASLLGALNFIATTLDLRAKGMTLMRMPICTWAWFITSCIALLAFAVLLPACILLILDRHAGTSFFIPSGLVISDRLQPHSGGSPLLWQHLFWFFGHPEVYIAILPSMGIVSHILINSMRKPLLSAKVIIYSMMSIGFLSYMVWGHHMFLSGMNPMSALAFSFPTLTITIPATIMTLIWLGSLYGADIKITSASLFALGFISMFVAGGVSGFFLAQPSIDIYLHATYFVVGHFHMVMGVASLFGVFAGTYFWFPKMTGRFMNETLGKLHFWITFLGAYCIFMPFHYLGLIGNVRRYQSFVDDYMAPYLSWHQFITIAALITGAAQFIFLFNLIYSRFRGAPAPENPWNATSLEWSIPSPPPWNNFGGRHPVVYHDPYQYGVKGSKGDFVMQDSPEALASGD
;
A
#
# COMPACT_ATOMS: atom_id res chain seq x y z
N VAL A 1 9.81 -58.70 -3.36
CA VAL A 1 10.03 -57.73 -4.45
C VAL A 1 8.77 -57.64 -5.32
N ALA A 2 8.13 -58.72 -5.74
CA ALA A 2 6.90 -58.68 -6.57
C ALA A 2 5.66 -58.03 -5.88
N ARG A 3 5.49 -58.17 -4.55
CA ARG A 3 4.40 -57.57 -3.77
C ARG A 3 4.54 -56.06 -3.53
N GLN A 4 5.75 -55.51 -3.56
CA GLN A 4 5.97 -54.06 -3.47
C GLN A 4 5.72 -53.34 -4.80
N ALA A 5 5.98 -54.01 -5.93
CA ALA A 5 5.70 -53.45 -7.25
C ALA A 5 4.20 -53.30 -7.54
N SER A 6 3.34 -54.23 -7.01
CA SER A 6 1.89 -54.14 -7.19
C SER A 6 1.23 -53.06 -6.31
N LEU A 7 1.81 -52.72 -5.16
CA LEU A 7 1.36 -51.62 -4.31
C LEU A 7 1.69 -50.26 -4.88
N LEU A 8 2.83 -50.11 -5.57
CA LEU A 8 3.21 -48.86 -6.24
C LEU A 8 2.39 -48.63 -7.53
N ALA A 9 2.05 -49.68 -8.28
CA ALA A 9 1.17 -49.55 -9.46
C ALA A 9 -0.26 -49.11 -9.08
N GLY A 10 -0.80 -49.63 -7.96
CA GLY A 10 -2.13 -49.21 -7.48
C GLY A 10 -2.19 -47.77 -6.95
N THR A 11 -1.09 -47.22 -6.49
CA THR A 11 -1.01 -45.79 -6.06
C THR A 11 -0.95 -44.84 -7.25
N TRP A 12 -0.33 -45.21 -8.36
CA TRP A 12 -0.32 -44.42 -9.59
C TRP A 12 -1.71 -44.34 -10.23
N ASP A 13 -2.44 -45.44 -10.29
CA ASP A 13 -3.84 -45.48 -10.80
C ASP A 13 -4.81 -44.62 -9.95
N VAL A 14 -4.57 -44.46 -8.67
CA VAL A 14 -5.37 -43.59 -7.80
C VAL A 14 -4.99 -42.12 -8.01
N PHE A 15 -3.71 -41.82 -8.29
CA PHE A 15 -3.26 -40.47 -8.62
C PHE A 15 -3.79 -40.04 -9.99
N GLU A 16 -3.68 -40.86 -11.03
CA GLU A 16 -4.23 -40.54 -12.38
C GLU A 16 -5.74 -40.39 -12.35
N ARG A 17 -6.49 -41.23 -11.62
CA ARG A 17 -7.94 -41.05 -11.42
C ARG A 17 -8.28 -39.84 -10.57
N GLY A 18 -7.41 -39.44 -9.65
CA GLY A 18 -7.55 -38.22 -8.87
C GLY A 18 -7.36 -36.98 -9.76
N GLU A 19 -6.41 -37.02 -10.68
CA GLU A 19 -6.20 -35.95 -11.66
C GLU A 19 -7.34 -35.87 -12.71
N GLU A 20 -7.83 -36.99 -13.24
CA GLU A 20 -9.00 -37.00 -14.12
C GLU A 20 -10.30 -36.54 -13.44
N MET A 21 -10.51 -36.87 -12.15
CA MET A 21 -11.65 -36.36 -11.39
C MET A 21 -11.47 -34.89 -11.00
N ALA A 22 -10.24 -34.42 -10.76
CA ALA A 22 -9.91 -33.02 -10.54
C ALA A 22 -10.08 -32.22 -11.85
N GLU A 23 -9.62 -32.73 -13.00
CA GLU A 23 -9.85 -32.12 -14.31
C GLU A 23 -11.35 -32.07 -14.68
N SER A 24 -12.15 -33.08 -14.34
CA SER A 24 -13.61 -33.09 -14.60
C SER A 24 -14.39 -32.16 -13.66
N SER A 25 -13.90 -31.92 -12.45
CA SER A 25 -14.51 -30.98 -11.50
C SER A 25 -14.14 -29.51 -11.75
N VAL A 26 -13.00 -29.26 -12.36
CA VAL A 26 -12.57 -27.91 -12.78
C VAL A 26 -13.27 -27.43 -14.06
N GLN A 27 -13.84 -28.34 -14.87
CA GLN A 27 -14.50 -28.01 -16.14
C GLN A 27 -15.92 -27.45 -16.04
N GLN A 28 -16.48 -27.29 -14.85
CA GLN A 28 -17.78 -26.61 -14.66
C GLN A 28 -17.65 -25.39 -13.74
N ALA A 29 -16.75 -24.46 -14.05
CA ALA A 29 -16.92 -23.10 -13.59
C ALA A 29 -18.20 -22.56 -14.28
N HIS A 30 -19.29 -22.46 -13.54
CA HIS A 30 -20.53 -21.88 -14.02
C HIS A 30 -20.24 -20.48 -14.55
N VAL A 31 -20.27 -20.31 -15.87
CA VAL A 31 -20.27 -18.99 -16.51
C VAL A 31 -21.54 -18.28 -16.05
N HIS A 32 -21.45 -17.57 -14.94
CA HIS A 32 -22.56 -16.77 -14.48
C HIS A 32 -22.78 -15.62 -15.48
N ALA A 33 -23.97 -15.54 -16.03
CA ALA A 33 -24.38 -14.39 -16.82
C ALA A 33 -24.18 -13.09 -15.99
N PRO A 34 -23.82 -11.95 -16.65
CA PRO A 34 -23.70 -10.69 -15.95
C PRO A 34 -24.96 -10.41 -15.12
N PRO A 35 -24.85 -10.00 -13.85
CA PRO A 35 -26.02 -9.78 -13.03
C PRO A 35 -26.87 -8.66 -13.59
N GLU A 36 -28.19 -8.84 -13.57
CA GLU A 36 -29.15 -7.83 -13.93
C GLU A 36 -29.38 -6.84 -12.77
N GLY A 37 -29.59 -5.56 -13.08
CA GLY A 37 -29.87 -4.51 -12.13
C GLY A 37 -28.66 -3.79 -11.56
N PHE A 38 -28.83 -2.49 -11.30
CA PHE A 38 -27.77 -1.57 -10.86
C PHE A 38 -27.07 -2.02 -9.57
N ILE A 39 -27.86 -2.44 -8.57
CA ILE A 39 -27.33 -2.79 -7.23
C ILE A 39 -26.39 -4.00 -7.31
N ARG A 40 -26.80 -5.07 -7.98
CA ARG A 40 -25.97 -6.27 -8.11
C ARG A 40 -24.80 -6.11 -9.05
N LYS A 41 -24.93 -5.21 -10.04
CA LYS A 41 -23.87 -4.96 -11.02
C LYS A 41 -22.77 -4.03 -10.50
N TYR A 42 -23.12 -3.01 -9.70
CA TYR A 42 -22.17 -1.95 -9.36
C TYR A 42 -21.96 -1.75 -7.85
N ILE A 43 -22.92 -2.13 -7.00
CA ILE A 43 -22.83 -1.94 -5.54
C ILE A 43 -22.35 -3.22 -4.88
N PHE A 44 -23.16 -4.28 -4.89
CA PHE A 44 -22.79 -5.59 -4.35
C PHE A 44 -22.37 -6.54 -5.48
N SER A 45 -21.41 -6.07 -6.28
CA SER A 45 -20.88 -6.83 -7.41
C SER A 45 -19.99 -7.97 -6.94
N LEU A 46 -20.05 -9.09 -7.65
CA LEU A 46 -19.11 -10.19 -7.49
C LEU A 46 -17.92 -10.09 -8.47
N ASP A 47 -18.01 -9.21 -9.51
CA ASP A 47 -16.96 -8.99 -10.49
C ASP A 47 -15.74 -8.30 -9.84
N HIS A 48 -14.61 -8.97 -9.87
CA HIS A 48 -13.35 -8.46 -9.33
C HIS A 48 -12.95 -7.09 -9.92
N LYS A 49 -13.31 -6.79 -11.17
CA LYS A 49 -13.03 -5.50 -11.82
C LYS A 49 -13.84 -4.34 -11.23
N VAL A 50 -15.08 -4.62 -10.86
CA VAL A 50 -15.95 -3.63 -10.18
C VAL A 50 -15.44 -3.40 -8.77
N ILE A 51 -15.10 -4.46 -8.04
CA ILE A 51 -14.56 -4.40 -6.68
C ILE A 51 -13.23 -3.63 -6.68
N GLY A 52 -12.34 -3.90 -7.64
CA GLY A 52 -11.09 -3.14 -7.79
C GLY A 52 -11.33 -1.63 -7.99
N LYS A 53 -12.34 -1.25 -8.79
CA LYS A 53 -12.73 0.16 -8.97
C LYS A 53 -13.32 0.76 -7.70
N GLN A 54 -14.08 0.00 -6.90
CA GLN A 54 -14.63 0.45 -5.62
C GLN A 54 -13.50 0.74 -4.62
N TYR A 55 -12.51 -0.16 -4.48
CA TYR A 55 -11.31 0.08 -3.67
C TYR A 55 -10.53 1.31 -4.15
N TYR A 56 -10.37 1.46 -5.46
CA TYR A 56 -9.70 2.64 -6.03
C TYR A 56 -10.44 3.94 -5.72
N GLY A 57 -11.76 3.93 -5.85
CA GLY A 57 -12.62 5.08 -5.52
C GLY A 57 -12.52 5.47 -4.03
N LEU A 58 -12.56 4.48 -3.12
CA LEU A 58 -12.39 4.71 -1.69
C LEU A 58 -11.00 5.29 -1.38
N ALA A 59 -9.94 4.73 -2.00
CA ALA A 59 -8.59 5.24 -1.83
C ALA A 59 -8.42 6.68 -2.35
N LEU A 60 -9.09 7.05 -3.45
CA LEU A 60 -9.12 8.43 -3.94
C LEU A 60 -9.77 9.39 -2.94
N VAL A 61 -10.91 9.02 -2.36
CA VAL A 61 -11.56 9.83 -1.32
C VAL A 61 -10.65 9.97 -0.10
N ALA A 62 -10.05 8.86 0.36
CA ALA A 62 -9.17 8.85 1.52
C ALA A 62 -7.90 9.69 1.30
N VAL A 63 -7.26 9.63 0.11
CA VAL A 63 -6.02 10.39 -0.17
C VAL A 63 -6.29 11.90 -0.23
N PHE A 64 -7.40 12.32 -0.85
CA PHE A 64 -7.74 13.74 -0.87
C PHE A 64 -8.13 14.25 0.52
N THR A 65 -8.87 13.47 1.31
CA THR A 65 -9.13 13.79 2.72
C THR A 65 -7.82 13.92 3.50
N GLY A 66 -6.94 12.92 3.45
CA GLY A 66 -5.65 12.94 4.13
C GLY A 66 -4.74 14.10 3.68
N MET A 67 -4.76 14.45 2.40
CA MET A 67 -4.06 15.62 1.86
C MET A 67 -4.56 16.93 2.49
N ILE A 68 -5.87 17.12 2.57
CA ILE A 68 -6.46 18.32 3.19
C ILE A 68 -6.05 18.40 4.67
N LEU A 69 -6.12 17.28 5.42
CA LEU A 69 -5.66 17.24 6.81
C LEU A 69 -4.19 17.66 6.93
N SER A 70 -3.33 17.19 6.01
CA SER A 70 -1.91 17.58 5.99
C SER A 70 -1.70 19.07 5.71
N TRP A 71 -2.49 19.67 4.84
CA TRP A 71 -2.45 21.11 4.59
C TRP A 71 -2.83 21.92 5.83
N LEU A 72 -3.91 21.53 6.50
CA LEU A 72 -4.33 22.17 7.74
C LEU A 72 -3.25 22.08 8.81
N MET A 73 -2.64 20.91 9.00
CA MET A 73 -1.51 20.74 9.92
C MET A 73 -0.32 21.64 9.55
N ARG A 74 0.06 21.67 8.26
CA ARG A 74 1.21 22.48 7.80
C ARG A 74 0.98 23.98 7.99
N ILE A 75 -0.24 24.48 7.74
CA ILE A 75 -0.61 25.87 7.97
C ILE A 75 -0.51 26.21 9.46
N HIS A 76 -1.07 25.37 10.33
CA HIS A 76 -1.03 25.59 11.77
C HIS A 76 0.40 25.64 12.34
N MET A 77 1.28 24.73 11.91
CA MET A 77 2.67 24.69 12.40
C MET A 77 3.46 25.98 12.14
N VAL A 78 3.19 26.67 11.05
CA VAL A 78 3.95 27.88 10.68
C VAL A 78 3.19 29.18 10.93
N TRP A 79 1.86 29.11 11.02
CA TRP A 79 0.96 30.23 11.32
C TRP A 79 -0.12 29.79 12.33
N PRO A 80 0.26 29.54 13.61
CA PRO A 80 -0.66 28.93 14.59
C PRO A 80 -1.89 29.81 14.91
N ALA A 81 -1.77 31.13 14.76
CA ALA A 81 -2.89 32.07 14.93
C ALA A 81 -3.74 32.29 13.66
N ALA A 82 -3.44 31.57 12.56
CA ALA A 82 -4.18 31.75 11.32
C ALA A 82 -5.64 31.30 11.47
N LYS A 83 -6.56 32.19 11.09
CA LYS A 83 -7.98 31.85 10.99
C LYS A 83 -8.25 31.15 9.65
N ILE A 84 -8.65 29.90 9.71
CA ILE A 84 -8.95 29.09 8.52
C ILE A 84 -10.47 29.11 8.30
N PRO A 85 -10.97 29.70 7.19
CA PRO A 85 -12.39 29.77 6.92
C PRO A 85 -13.03 28.38 6.87
N GLY A 86 -14.13 28.21 7.58
CA GLY A 86 -14.88 26.94 7.62
C GLY A 86 -14.32 25.88 8.58
N LEU A 87 -13.16 26.06 9.16
CA LEU A 87 -12.58 25.07 10.09
C LEU A 87 -13.42 24.90 11.37
N GLU A 88 -14.02 25.98 11.87
CA GLU A 88 -14.95 25.95 13.00
C GLU A 88 -16.20 25.11 12.73
N LEU A 89 -16.61 24.96 11.46
CA LEU A 89 -17.74 24.09 11.08
C LEU A 89 -17.40 22.61 11.22
N LEU A 90 -16.12 22.26 11.07
CA LEU A 90 -15.62 20.88 11.25
C LEU A 90 -15.44 20.54 12.74
N SER A 91 -15.01 21.49 13.55
CA SER A 91 -14.87 21.32 15.00
C SER A 91 -14.94 22.66 15.73
N LYS A 92 -16.03 22.89 16.44
CA LYS A 92 -16.19 24.11 17.27
C LYS A 92 -15.21 24.13 18.45
N VAL A 93 -14.92 22.95 19.02
CA VAL A 93 -14.03 22.80 20.18
C VAL A 93 -12.57 22.84 19.73
N GLY A 94 -12.23 22.12 18.66
CA GLY A 94 -10.86 22.02 18.15
C GLY A 94 -10.39 23.24 17.35
N ALA A 95 -11.32 24.09 16.88
CA ALA A 95 -10.97 25.29 16.11
C ALA A 95 -11.90 26.47 16.42
N PRO A 96 -11.93 26.97 17.68
CA PRO A 96 -12.76 28.10 18.06
C PRO A 96 -12.42 29.35 17.28
N GLY A 97 -13.43 29.97 16.64
CA GLY A 97 -13.25 31.12 15.77
C GLY A 97 -12.38 30.86 14.53
N GLY A 98 -12.21 29.60 14.14
CA GLY A 98 -11.43 29.17 12.99
C GLY A 98 -9.92 29.01 13.27
N VAL A 99 -9.46 29.21 14.52
CA VAL A 99 -8.06 29.01 14.94
C VAL A 99 -7.92 27.61 15.53
N MET A 100 -6.99 26.80 15.01
CA MET A 100 -6.77 25.43 15.44
C MET A 100 -6.12 25.37 16.83
N THR A 101 -6.60 24.47 17.70
CA THR A 101 -5.92 24.18 18.97
C THR A 101 -4.80 23.14 18.79
N PRO A 102 -3.82 23.09 19.70
CA PRO A 102 -2.76 22.09 19.68
C PRO A 102 -3.26 20.63 19.67
N GLU A 103 -4.31 20.35 20.45
CA GLU A 103 -4.91 19.02 20.53
C GLU A 103 -5.59 18.64 19.21
N TYR A 104 -6.26 19.59 18.57
CA TYR A 104 -6.90 19.33 17.28
C TYR A 104 -5.86 19.08 16.18
N TYR A 105 -4.72 19.77 16.21
CA TYR A 105 -3.59 19.43 15.35
C TYR A 105 -3.15 17.96 15.52
N LEU A 106 -3.03 17.48 16.76
CA LEU A 106 -2.68 16.07 17.03
C LEU A 106 -3.76 15.10 16.54
N SER A 107 -5.04 15.50 16.65
CA SER A 107 -6.16 14.74 16.08
C SER A 107 -6.06 14.63 14.55
N LEU A 108 -5.78 15.74 13.86
CA LEU A 108 -5.59 15.73 12.40
C LEU A 108 -4.38 14.89 11.99
N LEU A 109 -3.29 14.91 12.76
CA LEU A 109 -2.11 14.09 12.55
C LEU A 109 -2.43 12.59 12.68
N THR A 110 -3.20 12.22 13.69
CA THR A 110 -3.66 10.82 13.90
C THR A 110 -4.49 10.35 12.71
N MET A 111 -5.46 11.14 12.31
CA MET A 111 -6.38 10.80 11.22
C MET A 111 -5.67 10.78 9.86
N HIS A 112 -4.77 11.74 9.59
CA HIS A 112 -3.95 11.74 8.38
C HIS A 112 -3.13 10.44 8.27
N GLY A 113 -2.37 10.09 9.33
CA GLY A 113 -1.56 8.88 9.32
C GLY A 113 -2.39 7.62 9.12
N THR A 114 -3.50 7.49 9.84
CA THR A 114 -4.40 6.33 9.76
C THR A 114 -5.03 6.19 8.37
N LEU A 115 -5.56 7.29 7.79
CA LEU A 115 -6.14 7.28 6.44
C LEU A 115 -5.10 6.91 5.38
N MET A 116 -3.91 7.50 5.44
CA MET A 116 -2.87 7.28 4.44
C MET A 116 -2.34 5.85 4.48
N VAL A 117 -2.10 5.29 5.66
CA VAL A 117 -1.56 3.93 5.79
C VAL A 117 -2.63 2.90 5.42
N PHE A 118 -3.76 2.86 6.13
CA PHE A 118 -4.74 1.79 5.98
C PHE A 118 -5.64 1.94 4.74
N PHE A 119 -6.12 3.16 4.44
CA PHE A 119 -7.15 3.36 3.41
C PHE A 119 -6.61 3.84 2.06
N VAL A 120 -5.34 4.28 1.99
CA VAL A 120 -4.70 4.67 0.74
C VAL A 120 -3.65 3.68 0.31
N LEU A 121 -2.57 3.53 1.08
CA LEU A 121 -1.39 2.78 0.65
C LEU A 121 -1.62 1.26 0.64
N THR A 122 -2.41 0.73 1.56
CA THR A 122 -2.84 -0.68 1.53
C THR A 122 -3.88 -0.91 0.43
N ASN A 123 -4.79 0.03 0.18
CA ASN A 123 -5.89 -0.20 -0.77
C ASN A 123 -5.50 0.06 -2.23
N ALA A 124 -4.87 1.21 -2.57
CA ALA A 124 -4.70 1.59 -3.96
C ALA A 124 -3.75 0.67 -4.75
N PRO A 125 -2.49 0.44 -4.33
CA PRO A 125 -1.57 -0.39 -5.10
C PRO A 125 -1.85 -1.89 -4.96
N PHE A 126 -2.39 -2.32 -3.81
CA PHE A 126 -2.65 -3.73 -3.52
C PHE A 126 -4.10 -4.11 -3.83
N ALA A 127 -5.08 -3.66 -3.03
CA ALA A 127 -6.45 -4.13 -3.16
C ALA A 127 -7.12 -3.67 -4.46
N ALA A 128 -6.88 -2.44 -4.94
CA ALA A 128 -7.54 -1.95 -6.15
C ALA A 128 -6.94 -2.55 -7.42
N PHE A 129 -5.65 -2.36 -7.67
CA PHE A 129 -5.02 -2.89 -8.88
C PHE A 129 -4.92 -4.41 -8.86
N GLY A 130 -4.62 -5.01 -7.71
CA GLY A 130 -4.57 -6.45 -7.57
C GLY A 130 -5.91 -7.10 -7.87
N ASN A 131 -7.02 -6.60 -7.31
CA ASN A 131 -8.35 -7.10 -7.65
C ASN A 131 -8.64 -6.97 -9.16
N TYR A 132 -8.28 -5.84 -9.76
CA TYR A 132 -8.59 -5.64 -11.18
C TYR A 132 -7.74 -6.53 -12.10
N PHE A 133 -6.43 -6.66 -11.85
CA PHE A 133 -5.49 -7.21 -12.83
C PHE A 133 -4.97 -8.60 -12.51
N LEU A 134 -4.91 -9.02 -11.22
CA LEU A 134 -4.35 -10.34 -10.87
C LEU A 134 -5.08 -11.49 -11.57
N PRO A 135 -6.44 -11.59 -11.54
CA PRO A 135 -7.12 -12.67 -12.26
C PRO A 135 -6.82 -12.64 -13.76
N ILE A 136 -6.86 -11.45 -14.39
CA ILE A 136 -6.60 -11.32 -15.82
C ILE A 136 -5.18 -11.75 -16.17
N GLN A 137 -4.18 -11.34 -15.39
CA GLN A 137 -2.77 -11.64 -15.63
C GLN A 137 -2.41 -13.11 -15.45
N ILE A 138 -3.16 -13.85 -14.63
CA ILE A 138 -2.95 -15.30 -14.50
C ILE A 138 -3.87 -16.14 -15.39
N GLY A 139 -4.77 -15.50 -16.13
CA GLY A 139 -5.70 -16.16 -17.04
C GLY A 139 -6.97 -16.71 -16.37
N ALA A 140 -7.31 -16.22 -15.18
CA ALA A 140 -8.53 -16.58 -14.44
C ALA A 140 -9.73 -15.72 -14.88
N GLU A 141 -10.92 -16.28 -14.83
CA GLU A 141 -12.18 -15.57 -15.11
C GLU A 141 -12.60 -14.63 -13.98
N ASP A 142 -12.33 -14.98 -12.73
CA ASP A 142 -12.60 -14.18 -11.52
C ASP A 142 -11.67 -14.63 -10.37
N MET A 143 -11.87 -14.06 -9.20
CA MET A 143 -11.21 -14.47 -7.95
C MET A 143 -11.76 -15.83 -7.47
N ALA A 144 -10.95 -16.57 -6.67
CA ALA A 144 -11.34 -17.87 -6.11
C ALA A 144 -12.60 -17.80 -5.23
N PHE A 145 -12.74 -16.70 -4.46
CA PHE A 145 -13.87 -16.47 -3.56
C PHE A 145 -14.56 -15.14 -3.85
N PRO A 146 -15.40 -15.02 -4.92
CA PRO A 146 -15.99 -13.73 -5.31
C PRO A 146 -16.86 -13.09 -4.22
N ARG A 147 -17.55 -13.89 -3.39
CA ARG A 147 -18.35 -13.39 -2.25
C ARG A 147 -17.46 -12.80 -1.15
N PHE A 148 -16.35 -13.45 -0.80
CA PHE A 148 -15.39 -12.90 0.16
C PHE A 148 -14.73 -11.64 -0.38
N ASN A 149 -14.50 -11.59 -1.68
CA ASN A 149 -13.97 -10.41 -2.34
C ASN A 149 -14.92 -9.20 -2.20
N MET A 150 -16.19 -9.39 -2.49
CA MET A 150 -17.21 -8.35 -2.29
C MET A 150 -17.30 -7.95 -0.80
N MET A 151 -17.33 -8.93 0.11
CA MET A 151 -17.37 -8.66 1.55
C MET A 151 -16.13 -7.89 2.01
N SER A 152 -14.93 -8.21 1.54
CA SER A 152 -13.70 -7.52 1.92
C SER A 152 -13.79 -6.01 1.62
N PHE A 153 -14.33 -5.63 0.46
CA PHE A 153 -14.55 -4.22 0.14
C PHE A 153 -15.58 -3.58 1.08
N TRP A 154 -16.75 -4.18 1.27
CA TRP A 154 -17.80 -3.56 2.07
C TRP A 154 -17.44 -3.47 3.56
N VAL A 155 -16.73 -4.45 4.09
CA VAL A 155 -16.19 -4.41 5.45
C VAL A 155 -15.11 -3.31 5.56
N THR A 156 -14.24 -3.13 4.56
CA THR A 156 -13.31 -2.01 4.49
C THR A 156 -14.04 -0.65 4.46
N PHE A 157 -15.11 -0.55 3.68
CA PHE A 157 -15.92 0.67 3.62
C PHE A 157 -16.57 0.99 4.98
N VAL A 158 -17.11 -0.02 5.68
CA VAL A 158 -17.63 0.16 7.05
C VAL A 158 -16.53 0.60 8.00
N ALA A 159 -15.33 0.01 7.93
CA ALA A 159 -14.19 0.45 8.74
C ALA A 159 -13.88 1.94 8.50
N TRP A 160 -13.85 2.38 7.24
CA TRP A 160 -13.64 3.78 6.88
C TRP A 160 -14.74 4.70 7.44
N VAL A 161 -16.01 4.30 7.34
CA VAL A 161 -17.13 5.06 7.90
C VAL A 161 -16.99 5.19 9.43
N VAL A 162 -16.68 4.10 10.13
CA VAL A 162 -16.47 4.10 11.59
C VAL A 162 -15.33 5.05 11.97
N LEU A 163 -14.22 5.05 11.23
CA LEU A 163 -13.13 5.99 11.46
C LEU A 163 -13.57 7.45 11.28
N MET A 164 -14.31 7.73 10.20
CA MET A 164 -14.77 9.09 9.89
C MET A 164 -15.81 9.61 10.89
N LEU A 165 -16.57 8.74 11.57
CA LEU A 165 -17.48 9.13 12.64
C LEU A 165 -16.76 9.85 13.78
N ALA A 166 -15.47 9.62 14.00
CA ALA A 166 -14.66 10.33 15.00
C ALA A 166 -14.66 11.86 14.80
N PHE A 167 -14.87 12.36 13.56
CA PHE A 167 -14.95 13.80 13.31
C PHE A 167 -16.30 14.44 13.70
N VAL A 168 -17.35 13.64 13.82
CA VAL A 168 -18.71 14.15 14.09
C VAL A 168 -19.18 13.93 15.53
N ILE A 169 -18.48 13.10 16.30
CA ILE A 169 -18.78 12.92 17.74
C ILE A 169 -18.28 14.11 18.57
N PRO A 170 -18.93 14.44 19.69
CA PRO A 170 -18.52 15.58 20.52
C PRO A 170 -17.10 15.50 21.08
N ASP A 171 -16.59 14.28 21.32
CA ASP A 171 -15.23 14.02 21.83
C ASP A 171 -14.14 14.32 20.78
N GLY A 172 -14.46 14.24 19.50
CA GLY A 172 -13.54 14.44 18.39
C GLY A 172 -12.61 13.24 18.12
N PRO A 173 -11.74 13.36 17.08
CA PRO A 173 -10.77 12.32 16.74
C PRO A 173 -9.65 12.20 17.79
N PRO A 174 -9.00 11.01 17.93
CA PRO A 174 -7.97 10.78 18.94
C PRO A 174 -6.67 11.55 18.66
N ILE A 175 -5.89 11.79 19.72
CA ILE A 175 -4.64 12.58 19.69
C ILE A 175 -3.35 11.74 19.78
N ALA A 176 -3.46 10.42 19.93
CA ALA A 176 -2.30 9.55 20.20
C ALA A 176 -1.41 9.25 18.96
N GLY A 177 -1.80 9.74 17.79
CA GLY A 177 -1.16 9.41 16.52
C GLY A 177 -1.63 8.06 15.96
N TRP A 178 -1.32 7.77 14.69
CA TRP A 178 -1.77 6.56 14.01
C TRP A 178 -1.28 5.24 14.65
N THR A 179 -0.28 5.30 15.53
CA THR A 179 0.26 4.15 16.28
C THR A 179 -0.49 3.87 17.58
N GLU A 180 -1.36 4.79 18.02
CA GLU A 180 -2.17 4.67 19.24
C GLU A 180 -1.39 4.07 20.43
N TYR A 181 -0.23 4.65 20.77
CA TYR A 181 0.62 4.13 21.83
C TYR A 181 -0.04 4.19 23.19
N THR A 182 -0.01 3.07 23.86
CA THR A 182 -0.40 2.94 25.27
C THR A 182 0.73 3.45 26.19
N PRO A 183 0.43 3.91 27.41
CA PRO A 183 -0.88 3.88 28.07
C PRO A 183 -1.84 4.98 27.60
N LEU A 184 -1.39 6.00 26.86
CA LEU A 184 -2.20 7.15 26.45
C LEU A 184 -3.53 6.71 25.78
N SER A 185 -3.49 5.76 24.85
CA SER A 185 -4.69 5.27 24.14
C SER A 185 -5.58 4.34 24.99
N ALA A 186 -5.07 3.79 26.10
CA ALA A 186 -5.78 2.82 26.91
C ALA A 186 -6.63 3.44 28.04
N VAL A 187 -6.26 4.62 28.54
CA VAL A 187 -6.83 5.21 29.77
C VAL A 187 -8.07 6.09 29.56
N GLY A 188 -8.55 6.23 28.34
CA GLY A 188 -9.80 6.93 28.04
C GLY A 188 -9.72 8.44 28.21
N LYS A 189 -10.79 9.05 28.74
CA LYS A 189 -10.95 10.53 28.86
C LYS A 189 -9.83 11.24 29.62
N ASP A 190 -9.19 10.55 30.55
CA ASP A 190 -8.14 11.14 31.39
C ASP A 190 -6.88 11.47 30.57
N ALA A 191 -6.76 10.91 29.37
CA ALA A 191 -5.66 11.18 28.43
C ALA A 191 -5.85 12.44 27.57
N GLY A 192 -7.03 13.04 27.57
CA GLY A 192 -7.32 14.28 26.82
C GLY A 192 -8.45 14.17 25.80
N PRO A 193 -8.66 15.24 25.00
CA PRO A 193 -9.72 15.29 23.99
C PRO A 193 -9.57 14.16 22.94
N GLY A 194 -10.70 13.61 22.50
CA GLY A 194 -10.73 12.52 21.51
C GLY A 194 -10.35 11.15 22.07
N MET A 195 -9.87 11.08 23.32
CA MET A 195 -9.38 9.83 23.87
C MET A 195 -10.45 8.98 24.55
N GLN A 196 -11.68 9.45 24.70
CA GLN A 196 -12.77 8.63 25.24
C GLN A 196 -13.42 7.78 24.13
N TRP A 197 -14.10 8.38 23.19
CA TRP A 197 -14.81 7.68 22.12
C TRP A 197 -14.06 7.69 20.79
N GLY A 198 -13.32 8.77 20.50
CA GLY A 198 -12.53 8.86 19.27
C GLY A 198 -11.50 7.74 19.13
N ALA A 199 -10.73 7.48 20.20
CA ALA A 199 -9.77 6.36 20.20
C ALA A 199 -10.46 4.99 20.17
N SER A 200 -11.66 4.86 20.77
CA SER A 200 -12.45 3.63 20.65
C SER A 200 -12.93 3.39 19.22
N LEU A 201 -13.41 4.43 18.53
CA LEU A 201 -13.80 4.34 17.12
C LEU A 201 -12.60 3.99 16.23
N TRP A 202 -11.42 4.54 16.53
CA TRP A 202 -10.18 4.17 15.86
C TRP A 202 -9.89 2.67 16.02
N GLY A 203 -9.88 2.16 17.27
CA GLY A 203 -9.62 0.75 17.56
C GLY A 203 -10.62 -0.20 16.89
N VAL A 204 -11.93 0.14 16.92
CA VAL A 204 -12.99 -0.63 16.25
C VAL A 204 -12.82 -0.59 14.74
N SER A 205 -12.54 0.59 14.16
CA SER A 205 -12.30 0.74 12.73
C SER A 205 -11.15 -0.14 12.25
N ILE A 206 -10.01 -0.10 12.94
CA ILE A 206 -8.83 -0.90 12.55
C ILE A 206 -9.10 -2.40 12.75
N ALA A 207 -9.80 -2.81 13.80
CA ALA A 207 -10.21 -4.22 13.97
C ALA A 207 -11.09 -4.71 12.79
N ILE A 208 -12.07 -3.92 12.37
CA ILE A 208 -12.91 -4.21 11.19
C ILE A 208 -12.07 -4.27 9.92
N PHE A 209 -11.14 -3.32 9.75
CA PHE A 209 -10.22 -3.29 8.61
C PHE A 209 -9.33 -4.54 8.55
N CYS A 210 -8.84 -5.04 9.69
CA CYS A 210 -8.06 -6.28 9.77
C CYS A 210 -8.88 -7.48 9.25
N ILE A 211 -10.15 -7.60 9.64
CA ILE A 211 -11.04 -8.67 9.14
C ILE A 211 -11.16 -8.60 7.61
N ALA A 212 -11.39 -7.41 7.07
CA ALA A 212 -11.50 -7.21 5.63
C ALA A 212 -10.21 -7.60 4.90
N SER A 213 -9.06 -7.20 5.45
CA SER A 213 -7.74 -7.47 4.87
C SER A 213 -7.39 -8.95 4.89
N LEU A 214 -7.76 -9.68 5.96
CA LEU A 214 -7.59 -11.14 6.05
C LEU A 214 -8.41 -11.87 4.98
N LEU A 215 -9.67 -11.46 4.76
CA LEU A 215 -10.52 -12.02 3.70
C LEU A 215 -9.91 -11.78 2.31
N GLY A 216 -9.44 -10.57 2.05
CA GLY A 216 -8.78 -10.20 0.81
C GLY A 216 -7.49 -10.98 0.57
N ALA A 217 -6.61 -11.04 1.57
CA ALA A 217 -5.32 -11.73 1.47
C ALA A 217 -5.50 -13.22 1.18
N LEU A 218 -6.40 -13.90 1.88
CA LEU A 218 -6.72 -15.31 1.63
C LEU A 218 -7.22 -15.52 0.19
N ASN A 219 -8.08 -14.64 -0.28
CA ASN A 219 -8.63 -14.74 -1.64
C ASN A 219 -7.56 -14.56 -2.72
N PHE A 220 -6.65 -13.59 -2.56
CA PHE A 220 -5.52 -13.39 -3.48
C PHE A 220 -4.58 -14.60 -3.52
N ILE A 221 -4.27 -15.19 -2.36
CA ILE A 221 -3.42 -16.39 -2.28
C ILE A 221 -4.08 -17.56 -3.02
N ALA A 222 -5.34 -17.88 -2.70
CA ALA A 222 -6.06 -18.97 -3.33
C ALA A 222 -6.19 -18.75 -4.84
N THR A 223 -6.57 -17.55 -5.27
CA THR A 223 -6.67 -17.20 -6.70
C THR A 223 -5.36 -17.43 -7.43
N THR A 224 -4.25 -16.97 -6.84
CA THR A 224 -2.92 -17.10 -7.46
C THR A 224 -2.45 -18.56 -7.53
N LEU A 225 -2.76 -19.36 -6.55
CA LEU A 225 -2.29 -20.76 -6.51
C LEU A 225 -3.16 -21.71 -7.34
N ASP A 226 -4.50 -21.52 -7.33
CA ASP A 226 -5.42 -22.51 -7.85
C ASP A 226 -5.98 -22.17 -9.24
N LEU A 227 -6.06 -20.88 -9.62
CA LEU A 227 -6.79 -20.46 -10.82
C LEU A 227 -5.89 -20.04 -12.00
N ARG A 228 -4.61 -20.38 -11.98
CA ARG A 228 -3.72 -20.08 -13.11
C ARG A 228 -4.13 -20.85 -14.36
N ALA A 229 -4.11 -20.15 -15.50
CA ALA A 229 -4.34 -20.74 -16.80
C ALA A 229 -3.33 -21.86 -17.13
N LYS A 230 -3.73 -22.78 -18.02
CA LYS A 230 -2.84 -23.86 -18.50
C LYS A 230 -1.54 -23.27 -19.06
N GLY A 231 -0.40 -23.79 -18.60
CA GLY A 231 0.93 -23.31 -18.96
C GLY A 231 1.43 -22.09 -18.16
N MET A 232 0.58 -21.44 -17.34
CA MET A 232 0.99 -20.37 -16.42
C MET A 232 1.64 -20.96 -15.17
N THR A 233 2.93 -21.29 -15.27
CA THR A 233 3.72 -21.66 -14.08
C THR A 233 3.94 -20.42 -13.19
N LEU A 234 4.34 -20.62 -11.94
CA LEU A 234 4.64 -19.50 -11.03
C LEU A 234 5.65 -18.52 -11.64
N MET A 235 6.70 -19.04 -12.28
CA MET A 235 7.76 -18.19 -12.89
C MET A 235 7.33 -17.50 -14.20
N ARG A 236 6.21 -17.92 -14.78
CA ARG A 236 5.60 -17.24 -15.95
C ARG A 236 4.61 -16.15 -15.53
N MET A 237 4.33 -15.99 -14.25
CA MET A 237 3.51 -14.86 -13.77
C MET A 237 4.26 -13.53 -13.94
N PRO A 238 3.58 -12.45 -14.33
CA PRO A 238 4.14 -11.11 -14.34
C PRO A 238 4.67 -10.69 -12.96
N ILE A 239 5.67 -9.80 -12.92
CA ILE A 239 6.30 -9.35 -11.67
C ILE A 239 5.29 -8.69 -10.74
N CYS A 240 4.33 -7.92 -11.26
CA CYS A 240 3.28 -7.31 -10.44
C CYS A 240 2.36 -8.36 -9.80
N THR A 241 2.05 -9.47 -10.48
CA THR A 241 1.32 -10.60 -9.89
C THR A 241 2.09 -11.23 -8.72
N TRP A 242 3.40 -11.41 -8.87
CA TRP A 242 4.27 -11.85 -7.78
C TRP A 242 4.26 -10.89 -6.60
N ALA A 243 4.32 -9.57 -6.87
CA ALA A 243 4.28 -8.57 -5.82
C ALA A 243 2.97 -8.63 -5.02
N TRP A 244 1.83 -8.75 -5.69
CA TRP A 244 0.52 -8.91 -5.01
C TRP A 244 0.43 -10.22 -4.24
N PHE A 245 0.95 -11.32 -4.76
CA PHE A 245 0.98 -12.61 -4.07
C PHE A 245 1.82 -12.56 -2.79
N ILE A 246 3.05 -12.05 -2.86
CA ILE A 246 3.94 -11.89 -1.69
C ILE A 246 3.29 -10.97 -0.66
N THR A 247 2.73 -9.84 -1.11
CA THR A 247 2.00 -8.90 -0.24
C THR A 247 0.84 -9.56 0.47
N SER A 248 0.09 -10.44 -0.20
CA SER A 248 -1.01 -11.19 0.41
C SER A 248 -0.53 -12.13 1.52
N CYS A 249 0.59 -12.82 1.31
CA CYS A 249 1.19 -13.68 2.34
C CYS A 249 1.63 -12.86 3.56
N ILE A 250 2.21 -11.68 3.32
CA ILE A 250 2.59 -10.76 4.40
C ILE A 250 1.32 -10.26 5.12
N ALA A 251 0.33 -9.79 4.39
CA ALA A 251 -0.91 -9.24 4.96
C ALA A 251 -1.66 -10.24 5.84
N LEU A 252 -1.70 -11.52 5.43
CA LEU A 252 -2.38 -12.57 6.19
C LEU A 252 -1.80 -12.73 7.60
N LEU A 253 -0.49 -12.70 7.75
CA LEU A 253 0.16 -12.83 9.07
C LEU A 253 0.12 -11.51 9.86
N ALA A 254 0.36 -10.39 9.21
CA ALA A 254 0.42 -9.09 9.86
C ALA A 254 -0.92 -8.68 10.49
N PHE A 255 -2.00 -8.75 9.73
CA PHE A 255 -3.33 -8.39 10.23
C PHE A 255 -3.89 -9.39 11.24
N ALA A 256 -3.45 -10.66 11.22
CA ALA A 256 -3.79 -11.64 12.24
C ALA A 256 -3.25 -11.27 13.64
N VAL A 257 -2.19 -10.46 13.74
CA VAL A 257 -1.64 -9.97 15.01
C VAL A 257 -2.24 -8.61 15.41
N LEU A 258 -2.48 -7.71 14.45
CA LEU A 258 -3.07 -6.41 14.76
C LEU A 258 -4.51 -6.52 15.24
N LEU A 259 -5.29 -7.45 14.68
CA LEU A 259 -6.68 -7.66 15.10
C LEU A 259 -6.84 -7.94 16.61
N PRO A 260 -6.19 -8.97 17.19
CA PRO A 260 -6.24 -9.17 18.62
C PRO A 260 -5.63 -8.02 19.43
N ALA A 261 -4.59 -7.34 18.94
CA ALA A 261 -4.06 -6.16 19.63
C ALA A 261 -5.11 -5.06 19.78
N CYS A 262 -5.89 -4.77 18.74
CA CYS A 262 -7.00 -3.81 18.81
C CYS A 262 -8.11 -4.29 19.76
N ILE A 263 -8.43 -5.58 19.77
CA ILE A 263 -9.42 -6.16 20.70
C ILE A 263 -8.94 -5.99 22.16
N LEU A 264 -7.69 -6.31 22.46
CA LEU A 264 -7.12 -6.14 23.81
C LEU A 264 -7.15 -4.67 24.24
N LEU A 265 -6.87 -3.73 23.34
CA LEU A 265 -6.97 -2.30 23.62
C LEU A 265 -8.41 -1.87 23.96
N ILE A 266 -9.39 -2.37 23.19
CA ILE A 266 -10.81 -2.09 23.44
C ILE A 266 -11.25 -2.68 24.80
N LEU A 267 -10.75 -3.85 25.17
CA LEU A 267 -11.02 -4.46 26.49
C LEU A 267 -10.43 -3.64 27.64
N ASP A 268 -9.20 -3.14 27.51
CA ASP A 268 -8.61 -2.23 28.51
C ASP A 268 -9.46 -0.98 28.69
N ARG A 269 -10.01 -0.43 27.60
CA ARG A 269 -10.80 0.81 27.62
C ARG A 269 -12.21 0.63 28.19
N HIS A 270 -12.85 -0.52 28.00
CA HIS A 270 -14.29 -0.69 28.28
C HIS A 270 -14.63 -1.85 29.20
N ALA A 271 -13.75 -2.86 29.33
CA ALA A 271 -14.00 -4.05 30.15
C ALA A 271 -13.17 -4.09 31.44
N GLY A 272 -12.37 -3.06 31.73
CA GLY A 272 -11.57 -2.98 32.95
C GLY A 272 -10.41 -3.97 33.00
N THR A 273 -9.93 -4.45 31.86
CA THR A 273 -8.68 -5.20 31.78
C THR A 273 -7.47 -4.24 31.82
N SER A 274 -6.27 -4.77 31.93
CA SER A 274 -5.05 -3.97 32.01
C SER A 274 -3.87 -4.61 31.27
N PHE A 275 -4.10 -5.04 30.02
CA PHE A 275 -3.03 -5.61 29.19
C PHE A 275 -1.90 -4.60 28.94
N PHE A 276 -2.25 -3.31 28.83
CA PHE A 276 -1.34 -2.25 28.40
C PHE A 276 -1.15 -1.14 29.43
N ILE A 277 -1.85 -1.20 30.57
CA ILE A 277 -1.79 -0.18 31.62
C ILE A 277 -0.79 -0.62 32.68
N PRO A 278 0.34 0.12 32.89
CA PRO A 278 1.36 -0.27 33.86
C PRO A 278 0.89 -0.01 35.29
N SER A 279 1.43 -0.78 36.22
CA SER A 279 1.19 -0.59 37.66
C SER A 279 1.62 0.81 38.12
N GLY A 280 0.80 1.43 38.99
CA GLY A 280 1.11 2.72 39.60
C GLY A 280 0.99 3.91 38.61
N LEU A 281 0.35 3.74 37.48
CA LEU A 281 0.12 4.85 36.54
C LEU A 281 -0.78 5.92 37.18
N VAL A 282 -0.27 7.14 37.26
CA VAL A 282 -1.00 8.33 37.73
C VAL A 282 -1.20 9.28 36.55
N ILE A 283 -2.44 9.69 36.29
CA ILE A 283 -2.80 10.67 35.23
C ILE A 283 -3.67 11.74 35.91
N SER A 284 -3.30 13.01 35.76
CA SER A 284 -4.03 14.15 36.33
C SER A 284 -4.32 13.93 37.83
N ASP A 285 -3.28 13.54 38.60
CA ASP A 285 -3.30 13.25 40.04
C ASP A 285 -4.24 12.10 40.46
N ARG A 286 -4.64 11.24 39.51
CA ARG A 286 -5.47 10.06 39.79
C ARG A 286 -4.72 8.78 39.45
N LEU A 287 -4.67 7.87 40.44
CA LEU A 287 -4.18 6.52 40.23
C LEU A 287 -5.17 5.75 39.34
N GLN A 288 -4.67 5.14 38.29
CA GLN A 288 -5.50 4.30 37.40
C GLN A 288 -5.88 2.99 38.16
N PRO A 289 -7.18 2.64 38.21
CA PRO A 289 -7.67 1.52 39.04
C PRO A 289 -7.26 0.15 38.49
N HIS A 290 -7.10 0.03 37.18
CA HIS A 290 -6.69 -1.20 36.49
C HIS A 290 -5.24 -1.07 36.08
N SER A 291 -4.38 -1.94 36.58
CA SER A 291 -2.94 -1.86 36.36
C SER A 291 -2.27 -3.24 36.44
N GLY A 292 -1.06 -3.33 35.93
CA GLY A 292 -0.26 -4.56 35.93
C GLY A 292 0.14 -5.07 34.55
N GLY A 293 -0.29 -4.35 33.47
CA GLY A 293 0.10 -4.62 32.10
C GLY A 293 1.38 -3.89 31.68
N SER A 294 1.65 -3.91 30.39
CA SER A 294 2.85 -3.31 29.82
C SER A 294 2.56 -2.54 28.53
N PRO A 295 2.88 -1.23 28.46
CA PRO A 295 2.83 -0.47 27.20
C PRO A 295 3.73 -1.07 26.11
N LEU A 296 4.81 -1.73 26.51
CA LEU A 296 5.73 -2.37 25.58
C LEU A 296 5.07 -3.54 24.83
N LEU A 297 4.11 -4.23 25.46
CA LEU A 297 3.32 -5.28 24.81
C LEU A 297 2.54 -4.73 23.61
N TRP A 298 1.90 -3.56 23.76
CA TRP A 298 1.24 -2.88 22.63
C TRP A 298 2.23 -2.60 21.50
N GLN A 299 3.38 -2.03 21.82
CA GLN A 299 4.38 -1.68 20.82
C GLN A 299 4.89 -2.91 20.06
N HIS A 300 5.13 -4.04 20.74
CA HIS A 300 5.52 -5.29 20.07
C HIS A 300 4.42 -5.82 19.14
N LEU A 301 3.17 -5.90 19.60
CA LEU A 301 2.05 -6.37 18.79
C LEU A 301 1.79 -5.43 17.60
N PHE A 302 1.82 -4.11 17.86
CA PHE A 302 1.61 -3.11 16.81
C PHE A 302 2.73 -3.16 15.76
N TRP A 303 4.01 -3.19 16.15
CA TRP A 303 5.12 -3.15 15.21
C TRP A 303 5.40 -4.49 14.53
N PHE A 304 5.01 -5.60 15.12
CA PHE A 304 4.99 -6.89 14.41
C PHE A 304 4.05 -6.85 13.19
N PHE A 305 3.01 -6.04 13.26
CA PHE A 305 2.21 -5.64 12.09
C PHE A 305 2.87 -4.48 11.33
N GLY A 306 3.26 -3.41 12.04
CA GLY A 306 3.55 -2.10 11.45
C GLY A 306 4.76 -2.08 10.52
N HIS A 307 5.78 -2.93 10.74
CA HIS A 307 6.88 -3.03 9.80
C HIS A 307 6.50 -3.85 8.56
N PRO A 308 5.90 -5.05 8.64
CA PRO A 308 5.31 -5.69 7.48
C PRO A 308 4.33 -4.80 6.70
N GLU A 309 3.57 -3.93 7.36
CA GLU A 309 2.66 -2.99 6.71
C GLU A 309 3.38 -2.04 5.74
N VAL A 310 4.56 -1.55 6.07
CA VAL A 310 5.30 -0.68 5.14
C VAL A 310 5.68 -1.42 3.85
N TYR A 311 5.89 -2.74 3.93
CA TYR A 311 6.11 -3.58 2.76
C TYR A 311 4.81 -3.96 2.05
N ILE A 312 3.70 -4.14 2.75
CA ILE A 312 2.36 -4.27 2.14
C ILE A 312 2.06 -3.02 1.29
N ALA A 313 2.43 -1.84 1.75
CA ALA A 313 2.23 -0.58 1.04
C ALA A 313 3.13 -0.42 -0.19
N ILE A 314 4.40 -0.87 -0.16
CA ILE A 314 5.35 -0.57 -1.24
C ILE A 314 5.60 -1.71 -2.24
N LEU A 315 5.57 -2.99 -1.81
CA LEU A 315 5.84 -4.11 -2.71
C LEU A 315 4.92 -4.15 -3.95
N PRO A 316 3.60 -3.91 -3.84
CA PRO A 316 2.75 -3.83 -5.01
C PRO A 316 3.23 -2.78 -6.02
N SER A 317 3.63 -1.60 -5.54
CA SER A 317 4.17 -0.53 -6.37
C SER A 317 5.52 -0.89 -6.99
N MET A 318 6.39 -1.63 -6.29
CA MET A 318 7.63 -2.18 -6.87
C MET A 318 7.34 -3.11 -8.04
N GLY A 319 6.34 -3.99 -7.90
CA GLY A 319 5.89 -4.88 -8.97
C GLY A 319 5.31 -4.12 -10.16
N ILE A 320 4.41 -3.16 -9.91
CA ILE A 320 3.78 -2.31 -10.92
C ILE A 320 4.85 -1.53 -11.71
N VAL A 321 5.77 -0.88 -11.01
CA VAL A 321 6.86 -0.10 -11.62
C VAL A 321 7.77 -0.99 -12.47
N SER A 322 8.17 -2.17 -11.96
CA SER A 322 8.96 -3.12 -12.72
C SER A 322 8.26 -3.54 -14.02
N HIS A 323 6.97 -3.84 -13.95
CA HIS A 323 6.14 -4.18 -15.10
C HIS A 323 6.08 -3.04 -16.12
N ILE A 324 5.83 -1.81 -15.68
CA ILE A 324 5.75 -0.62 -16.55
C ILE A 324 7.10 -0.29 -17.18
N LEU A 325 8.20 -0.39 -16.44
CA LEU A 325 9.54 -0.13 -16.98
C LEU A 325 9.88 -1.09 -18.11
N ILE A 326 9.64 -2.39 -17.96
CA ILE A 326 9.89 -3.39 -19.00
C ILE A 326 9.13 -3.03 -20.29
N ASN A 327 7.85 -2.70 -20.16
CA ASN A 327 7.02 -2.33 -21.30
C ASN A 327 7.45 -0.99 -21.93
N SER A 328 7.93 -0.04 -21.11
CA SER A 328 8.41 1.27 -21.60
C SER A 328 9.78 1.18 -22.27
N MET A 329 10.65 0.30 -21.81
CA MET A 329 11.98 0.04 -22.37
C MET A 329 11.93 -0.89 -23.60
N ARG A 330 10.86 -1.66 -23.76
CA ARG A 330 10.70 -2.71 -24.76
C ARG A 330 11.86 -3.73 -24.74
N LYS A 331 12.30 -4.05 -23.55
CA LYS A 331 13.32 -5.07 -23.29
C LYS A 331 13.13 -5.64 -21.89
N PRO A 332 13.53 -6.92 -21.65
CA PRO A 332 13.46 -7.50 -20.31
C PRO A 332 14.39 -6.75 -19.34
N LEU A 333 14.12 -6.85 -18.04
CA LEU A 333 15.08 -6.48 -17.00
C LEU A 333 16.31 -7.38 -17.07
N LEU A 334 17.44 -6.91 -16.52
CA LEU A 334 18.66 -7.72 -16.39
C LEU A 334 18.38 -9.08 -15.76
N SER A 335 17.47 -9.16 -14.77
CA SER A 335 16.93 -10.40 -14.27
C SER A 335 15.60 -10.20 -13.55
N ALA A 336 14.51 -10.63 -14.16
CA ALA A 336 13.18 -10.66 -13.55
C ALA A 336 13.13 -11.63 -12.35
N LYS A 337 13.83 -12.78 -12.45
CA LYS A 337 13.92 -13.79 -11.37
C LYS A 337 14.55 -13.21 -10.10
N VAL A 338 15.64 -12.45 -10.24
CA VAL A 338 16.31 -11.84 -9.08
C VAL A 338 15.43 -10.77 -8.44
N ILE A 339 14.63 -10.00 -9.20
CA ILE A 339 13.63 -9.09 -8.65
C ILE A 339 12.60 -9.86 -7.80
N ILE A 340 12.08 -10.97 -8.32
CA ILE A 340 11.10 -11.81 -7.59
C ILE A 340 11.72 -12.36 -6.30
N TYR A 341 12.93 -12.92 -6.36
CA TYR A 341 13.61 -13.44 -5.17
C TYR A 341 13.95 -12.34 -4.16
N SER A 342 14.28 -11.14 -4.62
CA SER A 342 14.52 -9.99 -3.75
C SER A 342 13.22 -9.59 -3.03
N MET A 343 12.06 -9.54 -3.73
CA MET A 343 10.76 -9.27 -3.10
C MET A 343 10.38 -10.36 -2.08
N MET A 344 10.63 -11.65 -2.38
CA MET A 344 10.39 -12.75 -1.44
C MET A 344 11.28 -12.61 -0.19
N SER A 345 12.56 -12.26 -0.38
CA SER A 345 13.51 -12.04 0.72
C SER A 345 13.08 -10.87 1.60
N ILE A 346 12.64 -9.76 1.00
CA ILE A 346 12.07 -8.60 1.72
C ILE A 346 10.84 -9.04 2.52
N GLY A 347 9.92 -9.77 1.90
CA GLY A 347 8.71 -10.27 2.57
C GLY A 347 9.02 -11.14 3.78
N PHE A 348 9.98 -12.06 3.67
CA PHE A 348 10.41 -12.89 4.78
C PHE A 348 11.08 -12.08 5.89
N LEU A 349 12.06 -11.24 5.54
CA LEU A 349 12.80 -10.43 6.50
C LEU A 349 11.89 -9.41 7.22
N SER A 350 10.79 -8.97 6.61
CA SER A 350 9.87 -8.00 7.20
C SER A 350 9.37 -8.41 8.59
N TYR A 351 9.26 -9.72 8.86
CA TYR A 351 8.88 -10.25 10.17
C TYR A 351 10.02 -10.40 11.18
N MET A 352 11.26 -10.06 10.81
CA MET A 352 12.41 -10.18 11.70
C MET A 352 12.93 -8.82 12.19
N VAL A 353 12.35 -7.71 11.70
CA VAL A 353 12.97 -6.38 11.84
C VAL A 353 12.13 -5.39 12.64
N TRP A 354 10.90 -5.72 13.08
CA TRP A 354 9.95 -4.77 13.68
C TRP A 354 10.49 -4.00 14.88
N GLY A 355 11.43 -4.58 15.64
CA GLY A 355 11.97 -3.97 16.84
C GLY A 355 12.83 -2.72 16.60
N HIS A 356 13.24 -2.42 15.36
CA HIS A 356 13.94 -1.17 15.09
C HIS A 356 13.05 0.07 15.29
N HIS A 357 11.75 -0.06 15.26
CA HIS A 357 10.82 1.00 15.65
C HIS A 357 10.79 1.25 17.17
N MET A 358 11.50 0.43 17.96
CA MET A 358 11.42 0.38 19.41
C MET A 358 12.79 0.55 20.09
N PHE A 359 13.84 0.97 19.38
CA PHE A 359 15.18 1.11 19.96
C PHE A 359 15.22 2.01 21.19
N LEU A 360 14.37 3.04 21.25
CA LEU A 360 14.25 3.96 22.37
C LEU A 360 13.07 3.67 23.33
N SER A 361 12.43 2.51 23.20
CA SER A 361 11.31 2.10 24.07
C SER A 361 11.74 1.39 25.37
N GLY A 362 12.99 1.51 25.76
CA GLY A 362 13.55 0.78 26.90
C GLY A 362 14.02 -0.64 26.54
N MET A 363 14.30 -0.91 25.29
CA MET A 363 14.80 -2.19 24.82
C MET A 363 16.21 -2.47 25.33
N ASN A 364 16.46 -3.73 25.72
CA ASN A 364 17.80 -4.19 26.07
C ASN A 364 18.75 -4.00 24.87
N PRO A 365 20.01 -3.52 25.10
CA PRO A 365 20.99 -3.30 24.02
C PRO A 365 21.25 -4.54 23.16
N MET A 366 21.27 -5.75 23.72
CA MET A 366 21.42 -6.99 22.94
C MET A 366 20.22 -7.24 22.03
N SER A 367 19.00 -6.97 22.50
CA SER A 367 17.80 -7.04 21.66
C SER A 367 17.83 -6.00 20.54
N ALA A 368 18.29 -4.78 20.84
CA ALA A 368 18.44 -3.74 19.83
C ALA A 368 19.45 -4.16 18.74
N LEU A 369 20.60 -4.75 19.12
CA LEU A 369 21.57 -5.28 18.16
C LEU A 369 20.99 -6.44 17.35
N ALA A 370 20.24 -7.35 17.99
CA ALA A 370 19.58 -8.47 17.33
C ALA A 370 18.55 -8.01 16.26
N PHE A 371 17.83 -6.92 16.49
CA PHE A 371 16.94 -6.32 15.48
C PHE A 371 17.68 -5.49 14.44
N SER A 372 18.81 -4.86 14.80
CA SER A 372 19.61 -4.07 13.86
C SER A 372 20.19 -4.93 12.74
N PHE A 373 20.70 -6.11 13.06
CA PHE A 373 21.33 -7.00 12.08
C PHE A 373 20.39 -7.38 10.91
N PRO A 374 19.20 -7.98 11.13
CA PRO A 374 18.29 -8.28 10.02
C PRO A 374 17.77 -7.01 9.34
N THR A 375 17.66 -5.88 10.06
CA THR A 375 17.26 -4.59 9.47
C THR A 375 18.31 -4.09 8.47
N LEU A 376 19.59 -4.20 8.78
CA LEU A 376 20.66 -3.91 7.82
C LEU A 376 20.65 -4.91 6.67
N THR A 377 20.37 -6.19 6.94
CA THR A 377 20.32 -7.24 5.92
C THR A 377 19.25 -6.98 4.86
N ILE A 378 18.09 -6.41 5.22
CA ILE A 378 17.00 -6.13 4.26
C ILE A 378 17.41 -5.08 3.21
N THR A 379 18.44 -4.29 3.47
CA THR A 379 18.98 -3.34 2.48
C THR A 379 19.60 -4.05 1.28
N ILE A 380 20.09 -5.29 1.45
CA ILE A 380 20.73 -6.06 0.38
C ILE A 380 19.75 -6.35 -0.77
N PRO A 381 18.60 -7.04 -0.56
CA PRO A 381 17.65 -7.27 -1.64
C PRO A 381 17.07 -5.96 -2.20
N ALA A 382 16.87 -4.92 -1.39
CA ALA A 382 16.40 -3.61 -1.86
C ALA A 382 17.43 -2.94 -2.79
N THR A 383 18.72 -3.00 -2.45
CA THR A 383 19.81 -2.50 -3.30
C THR A 383 19.92 -3.30 -4.60
N ILE A 384 19.83 -4.62 -4.54
CA ILE A 384 19.86 -5.50 -5.73
C ILE A 384 18.72 -5.11 -6.69
N MET A 385 17.49 -4.92 -6.20
CA MET A 385 16.38 -4.46 -7.04
C MET A 385 16.69 -3.12 -7.70
N THR A 386 17.22 -2.17 -6.93
CA THR A 386 17.60 -0.85 -7.44
C THR A 386 18.65 -0.95 -8.56
N LEU A 387 19.69 -1.75 -8.35
CA LEU A 387 20.74 -1.96 -9.36
C LEU A 387 20.21 -2.63 -10.62
N ILE A 388 19.25 -3.56 -10.50
CA ILE A 388 18.59 -4.18 -11.66
C ILE A 388 17.74 -3.14 -12.40
N TRP A 389 16.94 -2.31 -11.72
CA TRP A 389 16.19 -1.25 -12.39
C TRP A 389 17.12 -0.29 -13.13
N LEU A 390 18.11 0.27 -12.46
CA LEU A 390 19.04 1.24 -13.05
C LEU A 390 19.89 0.62 -14.17
N GLY A 391 20.44 -0.58 -13.96
CA GLY A 391 21.22 -1.28 -14.97
C GLY A 391 20.39 -1.66 -16.20
N SER A 392 19.08 -1.93 -16.04
CA SER A 392 18.19 -2.24 -17.15
C SER A 392 17.88 -1.02 -18.02
N LEU A 393 18.01 0.21 -17.49
CA LEU A 393 17.85 1.44 -18.27
C LEU A 393 18.99 1.64 -19.28
N TYR A 394 20.16 1.06 -19.05
CA TYR A 394 21.30 1.18 -19.95
C TYR A 394 20.98 0.57 -21.32
N GLY A 395 21.15 1.37 -22.38
CA GLY A 395 20.86 0.97 -23.75
C GLY A 395 19.38 0.69 -24.05
N ALA A 396 18.46 1.22 -23.23
CA ALA A 396 17.03 1.12 -23.45
C ALA A 396 16.51 2.30 -24.29
N ASP A 397 15.61 2.02 -25.23
CA ASP A 397 14.86 3.04 -25.99
C ASP A 397 13.55 3.33 -25.23
N ILE A 398 13.65 4.20 -24.21
CA ILE A 398 12.55 4.46 -23.27
C ILE A 398 11.53 5.40 -23.91
N LYS A 399 10.31 4.94 -24.05
CA LYS A 399 9.18 5.78 -24.44
C LYS A 399 8.76 6.64 -23.23
N ILE A 400 9.00 7.95 -23.32
CA ILE A 400 8.69 8.92 -22.25
C ILE A 400 7.20 9.26 -22.26
N THR A 401 6.45 8.54 -21.41
CA THR A 401 5.03 8.74 -21.12
C THR A 401 4.84 9.17 -19.67
N SER A 402 3.64 9.61 -19.30
CA SER A 402 3.33 9.91 -17.89
C SER A 402 3.55 8.67 -16.99
N ALA A 403 3.18 7.47 -17.49
CA ALA A 403 3.40 6.22 -16.77
C ALA A 403 4.89 5.94 -16.52
N SER A 404 5.75 6.07 -17.55
CA SER A 404 7.19 5.83 -17.42
C SER A 404 7.87 6.87 -16.56
N LEU A 405 7.45 8.14 -16.61
CA LEU A 405 7.98 9.19 -15.74
C LEU A 405 7.69 8.90 -14.26
N PHE A 406 6.45 8.53 -13.90
CA PHE A 406 6.13 8.16 -12.52
C PHE A 406 6.87 6.88 -12.09
N ALA A 407 7.10 5.92 -12.99
CA ALA A 407 7.90 4.74 -12.70
C ALA A 407 9.39 5.08 -12.42
N LEU A 408 9.99 5.98 -13.19
CA LEU A 408 11.34 6.50 -12.94
C LEU A 408 11.40 7.34 -11.67
N GLY A 409 10.38 8.16 -11.43
CA GLY A 409 10.22 8.93 -10.21
C GLY A 409 10.11 8.06 -8.96
N PHE A 410 9.43 6.92 -9.06
CA PHE A 410 9.40 5.91 -8.00
C PHE A 410 10.81 5.46 -7.60
N ILE A 411 11.65 5.08 -8.58
CA ILE A 411 13.03 4.64 -8.31
C ILE A 411 13.81 5.76 -7.61
N SER A 412 13.69 6.99 -8.09
CA SER A 412 14.37 8.15 -7.51
C SER A 412 13.98 8.37 -6.05
N MET A 413 12.67 8.33 -5.72
CA MET A 413 12.16 8.49 -4.36
C MET A 413 12.56 7.32 -3.46
N PHE A 414 12.48 6.09 -3.98
CA PHE A 414 12.86 4.89 -3.26
C PHE A 414 14.35 4.89 -2.88
N VAL A 415 15.23 5.30 -3.78
CA VAL A 415 16.67 5.40 -3.52
C VAL A 415 16.96 6.51 -2.50
N ALA A 416 16.43 7.70 -2.73
CA ALA A 416 16.70 8.86 -1.86
C ALA A 416 16.21 8.62 -0.42
N GLY A 417 15.01 8.09 -0.26
CA GLY A 417 14.48 7.72 1.06
C GLY A 417 15.12 6.46 1.64
N GLY A 418 15.49 5.47 0.80
CA GLY A 418 16.08 4.20 1.24
C GLY A 418 17.44 4.38 1.90
N VAL A 419 18.28 5.28 1.39
CA VAL A 419 19.58 5.62 2.00
C VAL A 419 19.42 6.11 3.44
N SER A 420 18.40 6.90 3.73
CA SER A 420 18.15 7.37 5.10
C SER A 420 17.74 6.24 6.06
N GLY A 421 17.08 5.18 5.56
CA GLY A 421 16.73 4.00 6.34
C GLY A 421 17.94 3.22 6.86
N PHE A 422 19.04 3.20 6.11
CA PHE A 422 20.28 2.57 6.56
C PHE A 422 20.83 3.22 7.84
N PHE A 423 20.70 4.52 8.00
CA PHE A 423 21.09 5.23 9.23
C PHE A 423 20.15 4.87 10.39
N LEU A 424 18.84 4.86 10.16
CA LEU A 424 17.83 4.52 11.18
C LEU A 424 17.88 3.05 11.63
N ALA A 425 18.48 2.16 10.82
CA ALA A 425 18.66 0.76 11.17
C ALA A 425 19.71 0.52 12.27
N GLN A 426 20.50 1.54 12.63
CA GLN A 426 21.60 1.46 13.57
C GLN A 426 21.23 2.13 14.91
N PRO A 427 21.13 1.39 16.04
CA PRO A 427 20.73 1.96 17.33
C PRO A 427 21.58 3.14 17.77
N SER A 428 22.90 3.10 17.51
CA SER A 428 23.84 4.19 17.86
C SER A 428 23.58 5.50 17.11
N ILE A 429 22.95 5.44 15.95
CA ILE A 429 22.58 6.62 15.16
C ILE A 429 21.11 6.97 15.42
N ASP A 430 20.23 5.98 15.51
CA ASP A 430 18.80 6.19 15.74
C ASP A 430 18.51 6.92 17.05
N ILE A 431 19.35 6.76 18.08
CA ILE A 431 19.21 7.49 19.34
C ILE A 431 19.11 9.01 19.15
N TYR A 432 19.73 9.57 18.12
CA TYR A 432 19.69 11.00 17.79
C TYR A 432 18.59 11.35 16.79
N LEU A 433 18.17 10.39 15.95
CA LEU A 433 17.24 10.61 14.84
C LEU A 433 15.81 10.17 15.16
N HIS A 434 15.65 9.30 16.16
CA HIS A 434 14.35 8.76 16.55
C HIS A 434 13.36 9.88 16.93
N ALA A 435 12.12 9.75 16.46
CA ALA A 435 11.06 10.74 16.68
C ALA A 435 11.38 12.16 16.18
N THR A 436 12.34 12.34 15.27
CA THR A 436 12.62 13.58 14.57
C THR A 436 12.00 13.62 13.17
N TYR A 437 12.12 14.78 12.49
CA TYR A 437 11.72 14.95 11.08
C TYR A 437 12.56 14.09 10.12
N PHE A 438 13.72 13.58 10.53
CA PHE A 438 14.50 12.63 9.72
C PHE A 438 13.69 11.34 9.45
N VAL A 439 13.04 10.79 10.46
CA VAL A 439 12.15 9.63 10.31
C VAL A 439 10.97 9.96 9.39
N VAL A 440 10.42 11.18 9.52
CA VAL A 440 9.29 11.62 8.68
C VAL A 440 9.70 11.74 7.22
N GLY A 441 10.89 12.32 6.94
CA GLY A 441 11.48 12.38 5.60
C GLY A 441 11.67 10.99 5.01
N HIS A 442 12.28 10.08 5.79
CA HIS A 442 12.52 8.71 5.40
C HIS A 442 11.25 8.00 4.90
N PHE A 443 10.26 7.81 5.77
CA PHE A 443 9.11 6.98 5.39
C PHE A 443 8.21 7.66 4.36
N HIS A 444 8.14 9.00 4.31
CA HIS A 444 7.39 9.67 3.26
C HIS A 444 8.02 9.47 1.89
N MET A 445 9.34 9.50 1.76
CA MET A 445 9.98 9.25 0.47
C MET A 445 9.88 7.78 0.06
N VAL A 446 10.24 6.84 0.95
CA VAL A 446 10.25 5.40 0.64
C VAL A 446 8.85 4.84 0.46
N MET A 447 7.96 5.06 1.42
CA MET A 447 6.64 4.44 1.45
C MET A 447 5.56 5.37 0.89
N GLY A 448 5.45 6.60 1.40
CA GLY A 448 4.36 7.50 1.06
C GLY A 448 4.38 7.90 -0.42
N VAL A 449 5.42 8.64 -0.83
CA VAL A 449 5.51 9.20 -2.18
C VAL A 449 5.83 8.13 -3.22
N ALA A 450 6.80 7.23 -2.93
CA ALA A 450 7.16 6.19 -3.88
C ALA A 450 5.96 5.27 -4.18
N SER A 451 5.21 4.81 -3.16
CA SER A 451 4.02 3.99 -3.42
C SER A 451 2.96 4.73 -4.23
N LEU A 452 2.71 6.02 -3.94
CA LEU A 452 1.79 6.83 -4.73
C LEU A 452 2.27 7.00 -6.17
N PHE A 453 3.58 7.12 -6.41
CA PHE A 453 4.13 7.16 -7.77
C PHE A 453 3.88 5.85 -8.51
N GLY A 454 3.97 4.70 -7.83
CA GLY A 454 3.55 3.42 -8.38
C GLY A 454 2.06 3.38 -8.74
N VAL A 455 1.20 3.95 -7.88
CA VAL A 455 -0.25 4.08 -8.15
C VAL A 455 -0.52 4.99 -9.35
N PHE A 456 0.15 6.14 -9.45
CA PHE A 456 0.00 7.03 -10.60
C PHE A 456 0.52 6.37 -11.87
N ALA A 457 1.70 5.73 -11.84
CA ALA A 457 2.25 4.99 -12.97
C ALA A 457 1.27 3.93 -13.46
N GLY A 458 0.74 3.11 -12.54
CA GLY A 458 -0.26 2.08 -12.84
C GLY A 458 -1.55 2.67 -13.41
N THR A 459 -2.01 3.81 -12.86
CA THR A 459 -3.23 4.47 -13.36
C THR A 459 -3.03 4.92 -14.82
N TYR A 460 -1.97 5.65 -15.14
CA TYR A 460 -1.70 6.09 -16.53
C TYR A 460 -1.48 4.91 -17.48
N PHE A 461 -0.82 3.85 -17.00
CA PHE A 461 -0.52 2.67 -17.82
C PHE A 461 -1.76 1.84 -18.11
N TRP A 462 -2.59 1.54 -17.12
CA TRP A 462 -3.75 0.67 -17.28
C TRP A 462 -5.07 1.41 -17.54
N PHE A 463 -5.08 2.74 -17.53
CA PHE A 463 -6.29 3.51 -17.87
C PHE A 463 -6.87 3.13 -19.25
N PRO A 464 -6.07 2.92 -20.32
CA PRO A 464 -6.57 2.41 -21.59
C PRO A 464 -7.29 1.06 -21.46
N LYS A 465 -6.72 0.13 -20.69
CA LYS A 465 -7.33 -1.19 -20.46
C LYS A 465 -8.65 -1.08 -19.69
N MET A 466 -8.70 -0.22 -18.68
CA MET A 466 -9.88 -0.05 -17.83
C MET A 466 -11.03 0.72 -18.49
N THR A 467 -10.74 1.56 -19.50
CA THR A 467 -11.69 2.54 -20.02
C THR A 467 -11.82 2.56 -21.55
N GLY A 468 -10.89 1.97 -22.29
CA GLY A 468 -10.78 2.07 -23.76
C GLY A 468 -10.29 3.44 -24.25
N ARG A 469 -9.73 4.29 -23.38
CA ARG A 469 -9.30 5.65 -23.69
C ARG A 469 -7.95 5.98 -23.08
N PHE A 470 -7.20 6.91 -23.69
CA PHE A 470 -5.99 7.45 -23.11
C PHE A 470 -6.29 8.60 -22.14
N MET A 471 -5.49 8.71 -21.08
CA MET A 471 -5.37 9.95 -20.32
C MET A 471 -4.58 11.00 -21.12
N ASN A 472 -4.82 12.28 -20.83
CA ASN A 472 -4.08 13.36 -21.47
C ASN A 472 -2.63 13.39 -20.97
N GLU A 473 -1.67 13.17 -21.87
CA GLU A 473 -0.24 13.09 -21.55
C GLU A 473 0.36 14.43 -21.12
N THR A 474 -0.11 15.55 -21.66
CA THR A 474 0.39 16.88 -21.27
C THR A 474 0.04 17.18 -19.82
N LEU A 475 -1.22 16.94 -19.43
CA LEU A 475 -1.65 17.08 -18.04
C LEU A 475 -0.94 16.08 -17.13
N GLY A 476 -0.71 14.84 -17.62
CA GLY A 476 0.01 13.81 -16.87
C GLY A 476 1.47 14.19 -16.60
N LYS A 477 2.18 14.70 -17.60
CA LYS A 477 3.57 15.18 -17.44
C LYS A 477 3.66 16.42 -16.57
N LEU A 478 2.71 17.35 -16.67
CA LEU A 478 2.63 18.51 -15.78
C LEU A 478 2.41 18.07 -14.32
N HIS A 479 1.47 17.15 -14.09
CA HIS A 479 1.23 16.55 -12.77
C HIS A 479 2.50 15.89 -12.23
N PHE A 480 3.21 15.12 -13.05
CA PHE A 480 4.45 14.47 -12.65
C PHE A 480 5.50 15.47 -12.18
N TRP A 481 5.84 16.48 -13.01
CA TRP A 481 6.94 17.38 -12.69
C TRP A 481 6.67 18.22 -11.45
N ILE A 482 5.45 18.75 -11.27
CA ILE A 482 5.11 19.50 -10.06
C ILE A 482 5.16 18.58 -8.83
N THR A 483 4.63 17.36 -8.93
CA THR A 483 4.61 16.41 -7.80
C THR A 483 6.02 15.91 -7.47
N PHE A 484 6.85 15.59 -8.46
CA PHE A 484 8.20 15.08 -8.28
C PHE A 484 9.11 16.12 -7.63
N LEU A 485 9.17 17.32 -8.19
CA LEU A 485 9.98 18.40 -7.63
C LEU A 485 9.46 18.84 -6.27
N GLY A 486 8.14 18.95 -6.11
CA GLY A 486 7.51 19.30 -4.86
C GLY A 486 7.79 18.29 -3.74
N ALA A 487 7.78 16.99 -4.04
CA ALA A 487 8.13 15.96 -3.07
C ALA A 487 9.58 16.11 -2.56
N TYR A 488 10.53 16.43 -3.42
CA TYR A 488 11.90 16.73 -3.01
C TYR A 488 11.98 18.01 -2.18
N CYS A 489 11.27 19.07 -2.57
CA CYS A 489 11.22 20.33 -1.81
C CYS A 489 10.60 20.16 -0.41
N ILE A 490 9.76 19.16 -0.21
CA ILE A 490 9.13 18.89 1.09
C ILE A 490 10.01 17.96 1.93
N PHE A 491 10.35 16.78 1.41
CA PHE A 491 10.86 15.67 2.24
C PHE A 491 12.39 15.62 2.34
N MET A 492 13.16 16.21 1.41
CA MET A 492 14.62 16.33 1.59
C MET A 492 14.98 17.30 2.72
N PRO A 493 14.37 18.51 2.83
CA PRO A 493 14.60 19.37 3.99
C PRO A 493 14.22 18.72 5.33
N PHE A 494 13.28 17.78 5.37
CA PHE A 494 12.95 17.07 6.60
C PHE A 494 14.14 16.26 7.15
N HIS A 495 14.98 15.69 6.30
CA HIS A 495 16.18 15.00 6.75
C HIS A 495 17.16 15.97 7.42
N TYR A 496 17.37 17.14 6.82
CA TYR A 496 18.22 18.17 7.42
C TYR A 496 17.65 18.66 8.75
N LEU A 497 16.36 19.02 8.79
CA LEU A 497 15.68 19.46 10.02
C LEU A 497 15.75 18.38 11.12
N GLY A 498 15.61 17.12 10.77
CA GLY A 498 15.76 16.02 11.73
C GLY A 498 17.17 15.87 12.28
N LEU A 499 18.21 16.05 11.44
CA LEU A 499 19.62 16.03 11.88
C LEU A 499 19.95 17.13 12.89
N ILE A 500 19.31 18.27 12.80
CA ILE A 500 19.48 19.39 13.77
C ILE A 500 18.53 19.28 14.98
N GLY A 501 17.83 18.13 15.14
CA GLY A 501 17.02 17.85 16.31
C GLY A 501 15.56 18.30 16.24
N ASN A 502 15.05 18.67 15.05
CA ASN A 502 13.63 19.03 14.92
C ASN A 502 12.74 17.81 15.17
N VAL A 503 11.99 17.81 16.27
CA VAL A 503 11.11 16.69 16.66
C VAL A 503 9.84 16.66 15.83
N ARG A 504 9.33 15.45 15.57
CA ARG A 504 8.01 15.25 14.93
C ARG A 504 6.88 15.44 15.92
N ARG A 505 5.66 15.67 15.43
CA ARG A 505 4.42 15.83 16.21
C ARG A 505 4.38 17.11 17.06
N TYR A 506 5.22 18.05 16.75
CA TYR A 506 5.26 19.35 17.41
C TYR A 506 4.31 20.32 16.70
N GLN A 507 3.44 20.99 17.46
CA GLN A 507 2.29 21.73 16.89
C GLN A 507 2.63 23.12 16.34
N SER A 508 3.75 23.74 16.78
CA SER A 508 4.16 25.09 16.38
C SER A 508 5.68 25.24 16.40
N PHE A 509 6.21 26.07 15.50
CA PHE A 509 7.64 26.39 15.42
C PHE A 509 7.91 27.88 15.56
N VAL A 510 6.90 28.69 15.93
CA VAL A 510 6.99 30.14 15.94
C VAL A 510 7.72 30.64 17.19
N ASP A 511 7.41 30.08 18.36
CA ASP A 511 7.86 30.59 19.67
C ASP A 511 8.76 29.59 20.42
N ASP A 512 9.56 28.79 19.72
CA ASP A 512 10.36 27.72 20.31
C ASP A 512 11.82 27.76 19.81
N TYR A 513 12.66 26.85 20.37
CA TYR A 513 14.05 26.65 19.94
C TYR A 513 14.19 26.41 18.42
N MET A 514 13.12 26.02 17.73
CA MET A 514 13.07 25.88 16.29
C MET A 514 12.72 27.17 15.52
N ALA A 515 12.43 28.28 16.21
CA ALA A 515 12.11 29.55 15.56
C ALA A 515 13.16 30.02 14.53
N PRO A 516 14.49 29.82 14.71
CA PRO A 516 15.49 30.13 13.70
C PRO A 516 15.29 29.39 12.36
N TYR A 517 14.59 28.25 12.37
CA TYR A 517 14.32 27.42 11.18
C TYR A 517 12.91 27.62 10.62
N LEU A 518 12.16 28.60 11.12
CA LEU A 518 10.77 28.86 10.70
C LEU A 518 10.67 29.10 9.17
N SER A 519 11.65 29.77 8.57
CA SER A 519 11.69 30.01 7.13
C SER A 519 11.74 28.71 6.31
N TRP A 520 12.45 27.68 6.80
CA TRP A 520 12.43 26.35 6.19
C TRP A 520 11.05 25.71 6.25
N HIS A 521 10.37 25.81 7.40
CA HIS A 521 9.02 25.30 7.56
C HIS A 521 8.00 26.04 6.70
N GLN A 522 8.15 27.36 6.51
CA GLN A 522 7.33 28.15 5.60
C GLN A 522 7.54 27.70 4.14
N PHE A 523 8.80 27.57 3.69
CA PHE A 523 9.12 27.03 2.37
C PHE A 523 8.49 25.67 2.13
N ILE A 524 8.67 24.73 3.05
CA ILE A 524 8.10 23.38 2.98
C ILE A 524 6.57 23.43 2.92
N THR A 525 5.95 24.32 3.67
CA THR A 525 4.49 24.46 3.69
C THR A 525 3.97 24.96 2.34
N ILE A 526 4.59 25.97 1.76
CA ILE A 526 4.25 26.48 0.42
C ILE A 526 4.44 25.37 -0.63
N ALA A 527 5.56 24.63 -0.58
CA ALA A 527 5.81 23.50 -1.46
C ALA A 527 4.72 22.42 -1.32
N ALA A 528 4.29 22.12 -0.08
CA ALA A 528 3.24 21.13 0.17
C ALA A 528 1.87 21.59 -0.37
N LEU A 529 1.53 22.87 -0.24
CA LEU A 529 0.29 23.42 -0.81
C LEU A 529 0.29 23.33 -2.34
N ILE A 530 1.39 23.68 -2.99
CA ILE A 530 1.54 23.60 -4.46
C ILE A 530 1.49 22.15 -4.93
N THR A 531 2.22 21.25 -4.26
CA THR A 531 2.27 19.82 -4.59
C THR A 531 0.92 19.16 -4.43
N GLY A 532 0.21 19.46 -3.35
CA GLY A 532 -1.14 18.97 -3.16
C GLY A 532 -2.14 19.55 -4.17
N ALA A 533 -2.03 20.82 -4.51
CA ALA A 533 -2.86 21.44 -5.56
C ALA A 533 -2.66 20.73 -6.93
N ALA A 534 -1.44 20.28 -7.24
CA ALA A 534 -1.17 19.51 -8.46
C ALA A 534 -1.97 18.19 -8.54
N GLN A 535 -2.40 17.62 -7.41
CA GLN A 535 -3.22 16.40 -7.40
C GLN A 535 -4.62 16.62 -8.00
N PHE A 536 -5.11 17.85 -8.00
CA PHE A 536 -6.35 18.18 -8.71
C PHE A 536 -6.16 18.15 -10.24
N ILE A 537 -4.94 18.35 -10.76
CA ILE A 537 -4.64 18.12 -12.19
C ILE A 537 -4.82 16.64 -12.52
N PHE A 538 -4.34 15.75 -11.66
CA PHE A 538 -4.55 14.31 -11.81
C PHE A 538 -6.03 13.95 -11.77
N LEU A 539 -6.77 14.41 -10.77
CA LEU A 539 -8.19 14.14 -10.62
C LEU A 539 -8.99 14.66 -11.83
N PHE A 540 -8.70 15.87 -12.27
CA PHE A 540 -9.29 16.43 -13.47
C PHE A 540 -8.98 15.58 -14.71
N ASN A 541 -7.71 15.21 -14.91
CA ASN A 541 -7.29 14.38 -16.04
C ASN A 541 -7.98 13.00 -16.02
N LEU A 542 -8.09 12.38 -14.85
CA LEU A 542 -8.77 11.08 -14.67
C LEU A 542 -10.25 11.18 -15.10
N ILE A 543 -10.97 12.18 -14.62
CA ILE A 543 -12.39 12.38 -14.90
C ILE A 543 -12.59 12.81 -16.35
N TYR A 544 -11.88 13.83 -16.81
CA TYR A 544 -11.99 14.35 -18.17
C TYR A 544 -11.70 13.26 -19.22
N SER A 545 -10.62 12.51 -19.03
CA SER A 545 -10.19 11.49 -19.99
C SER A 545 -11.14 10.29 -20.01
N ARG A 546 -11.85 10.00 -18.94
CA ARG A 546 -12.89 8.95 -18.93
C ARG A 546 -13.99 9.20 -19.97
N PHE A 547 -14.31 10.47 -20.21
CA PHE A 547 -15.40 10.88 -21.11
C PHE A 547 -14.89 11.45 -22.44
N ARG A 548 -13.75 12.14 -22.44
CA ARG A 548 -13.23 12.92 -23.58
C ARG A 548 -11.83 12.48 -24.04
N GLY A 549 -11.19 11.50 -23.40
CA GLY A 549 -9.89 10.97 -23.82
C GLY A 549 -9.94 10.37 -25.22
N ALA A 550 -8.83 10.39 -25.93
CA ALA A 550 -8.70 9.75 -27.24
C ALA A 550 -8.94 8.23 -27.12
N PRO A 551 -9.62 7.59 -28.07
CA PRO A 551 -9.76 6.14 -28.09
C PRO A 551 -8.38 5.45 -28.10
N ALA A 552 -8.26 4.37 -27.34
CA ALA A 552 -7.04 3.58 -27.27
C ALA A 552 -7.24 2.24 -27.99
N PRO A 553 -6.21 1.72 -28.70
CA PRO A 553 -6.22 0.36 -29.20
C PRO A 553 -6.21 -0.65 -28.03
N GLU A 554 -6.46 -1.93 -28.33
CA GLU A 554 -6.51 -2.98 -27.31
C GLU A 554 -5.17 -3.14 -26.57
N ASN A 555 -4.04 -3.03 -27.29
CA ASN A 555 -2.69 -3.09 -26.75
C ASN A 555 -1.87 -1.85 -27.18
N PRO A 556 -2.04 -0.70 -26.52
CA PRO A 556 -1.37 0.56 -26.89
C PRO A 556 0.13 0.59 -26.62
N TRP A 557 0.61 -0.35 -25.79
CA TRP A 557 1.99 -0.40 -25.34
C TRP A 557 2.83 -1.46 -26.06
N ASN A 558 2.20 -2.31 -26.88
CA ASN A 558 2.79 -3.54 -27.42
C ASN A 558 3.36 -4.40 -26.27
N ALA A 559 2.58 -4.50 -25.19
CA ALA A 559 2.92 -5.28 -24.02
C ALA A 559 2.64 -6.77 -24.27
N THR A 560 3.28 -7.64 -23.52
CA THR A 560 3.33 -9.08 -23.80
C THR A 560 2.47 -9.93 -22.87
N SER A 561 2.00 -9.36 -21.75
CA SER A 561 1.23 -10.06 -20.72
C SER A 561 -0.26 -10.17 -21.06
N LEU A 562 -0.93 -11.16 -20.46
CA LEU A 562 -2.30 -11.60 -20.81
C LEU A 562 -3.36 -10.50 -20.76
N GLU A 563 -3.22 -9.51 -19.89
CA GLU A 563 -4.20 -8.41 -19.83
C GLU A 563 -4.28 -7.61 -21.14
N TRP A 564 -3.25 -7.70 -21.97
CA TRP A 564 -3.20 -6.99 -23.26
C TRP A 564 -3.63 -7.86 -24.45
N SER A 565 -3.95 -9.16 -24.24
CA SER A 565 -4.51 -10.05 -25.26
C SER A 565 -6.05 -10.05 -25.34
N ILE A 566 -6.70 -9.23 -24.51
CA ILE A 566 -8.16 -9.14 -24.41
C ILE A 566 -8.66 -7.72 -24.71
N PRO A 567 -9.97 -7.55 -25.04
CA PRO A 567 -10.56 -6.24 -25.31
C PRO A 567 -10.38 -5.21 -24.19
N SER A 568 -10.49 -3.94 -24.54
CA SER A 568 -10.41 -2.79 -23.62
C SER A 568 -11.70 -1.97 -23.67
N PRO A 569 -12.53 -1.94 -22.61
CA PRO A 569 -12.39 -2.65 -21.33
C PRO A 569 -12.62 -4.17 -21.42
N PRO A 570 -12.07 -4.97 -20.47
CA PRO A 570 -12.27 -6.42 -20.47
C PRO A 570 -13.75 -6.82 -20.31
N PRO A 571 -14.22 -7.90 -20.96
CA PRO A 571 -15.56 -8.41 -20.80
C PRO A 571 -15.80 -8.95 -19.36
N TRP A 572 -17.04 -9.32 -19.06
CA TRP A 572 -17.46 -9.80 -17.75
C TRP A 572 -16.58 -10.95 -17.21
N ASN A 573 -16.36 -11.96 -18.03
CA ASN A 573 -15.54 -13.14 -17.72
C ASN A 573 -14.10 -13.03 -18.24
N ASN A 574 -13.53 -11.83 -18.31
CA ASN A 574 -12.18 -11.50 -18.77
C ASN A 574 -11.86 -11.94 -20.19
N PHE A 575 -12.00 -13.22 -20.52
CA PHE A 575 -11.55 -13.83 -21.77
C PHE A 575 -12.68 -14.15 -22.76
N GLY A 576 -13.92 -13.73 -22.49
CA GLY A 576 -15.07 -13.96 -23.40
C GLY A 576 -15.43 -15.44 -23.56
N GLY A 577 -15.23 -16.25 -22.52
CA GLY A 577 -15.47 -17.71 -22.55
C GLY A 577 -14.30 -18.51 -23.14
N ARG A 578 -13.18 -17.87 -23.54
CA ARG A 578 -11.96 -18.56 -23.94
C ARG A 578 -11.12 -18.88 -22.70
N HIS A 579 -10.54 -20.07 -22.64
CA HIS A 579 -9.54 -20.43 -21.64
C HIS A 579 -8.15 -20.16 -22.25
N PRO A 580 -7.41 -19.11 -21.82
CA PRO A 580 -6.11 -18.83 -22.37
C PRO A 580 -5.12 -19.95 -22.06
N VAL A 581 -4.22 -20.23 -23.00
CA VAL A 581 -3.09 -21.14 -22.78
C VAL A 581 -1.82 -20.31 -22.87
N VAL A 582 -0.94 -20.44 -21.89
CA VAL A 582 0.31 -19.69 -21.81
C VAL A 582 1.44 -20.54 -22.37
N TYR A 583 2.08 -20.04 -23.42
CA TYR A 583 3.18 -20.71 -24.09
C TYR A 583 4.54 -20.11 -23.71
N HIS A 584 4.59 -18.80 -23.41
CA HIS A 584 5.83 -18.05 -23.23
C HIS A 584 5.93 -17.43 -21.85
N ASP A 585 7.16 -17.12 -21.44
CA ASP A 585 7.42 -16.25 -20.30
C ASP A 585 6.92 -14.83 -20.59
N PRO A 586 6.56 -14.02 -19.58
CA PRO A 586 6.24 -12.61 -19.78
C PRO A 586 7.48 -11.85 -20.28
N TYR A 587 7.24 -10.72 -20.96
CA TYR A 587 8.31 -9.78 -21.36
C TYR A 587 9.22 -10.26 -22.48
N GLN A 588 8.67 -10.99 -23.44
CA GLN A 588 9.38 -11.45 -24.64
C GLN A 588 9.49 -10.31 -25.66
N TYR A 589 10.59 -9.56 -25.61
CA TYR A 589 10.94 -8.48 -26.54
C TYR A 589 12.22 -8.82 -27.31
N GLY A 590 12.25 -8.54 -28.62
CA GLY A 590 13.44 -8.71 -29.45
C GLY A 590 13.94 -10.15 -29.55
N VAL A 591 13.04 -11.13 -29.47
CA VAL A 591 13.40 -12.57 -29.51
C VAL A 591 13.74 -12.97 -30.93
N LYS A 592 14.89 -13.64 -31.12
CA LYS A 592 15.31 -14.16 -32.42
C LYS A 592 14.29 -15.16 -32.95
N GLY A 593 13.89 -14.99 -34.21
CA GLY A 593 12.92 -15.87 -34.90
C GLY A 593 11.46 -15.49 -34.69
N SER A 594 11.14 -14.48 -33.86
CA SER A 594 9.79 -13.93 -33.80
C SER A 594 9.44 -13.11 -35.03
N LYS A 595 8.15 -13.10 -35.41
CA LYS A 595 7.64 -12.29 -36.53
C LYS A 595 7.60 -10.79 -36.26
N GLY A 596 7.61 -10.42 -35.01
CA GLY A 596 7.55 -9.05 -34.53
C GLY A 596 8.60 -8.75 -33.48
N ASP A 597 8.61 -7.53 -32.95
CA ASP A 597 9.52 -7.10 -31.91
C ASP A 597 9.08 -7.50 -30.47
N PHE A 598 7.91 -8.11 -30.34
CA PHE A 598 7.39 -8.67 -29.09
C PHE A 598 6.53 -9.91 -29.35
N VAL A 599 6.43 -10.80 -28.36
CA VAL A 599 5.59 -12.01 -28.43
C VAL A 599 4.66 -12.04 -27.22
N MET A 600 3.36 -12.22 -27.47
CA MET A 600 2.35 -12.35 -26.42
C MET A 600 2.51 -13.68 -25.67
N GLN A 601 2.20 -13.70 -24.37
CA GLN A 601 2.29 -14.91 -23.54
C GLN A 601 1.41 -16.07 -24.05
N ASP A 602 0.28 -15.77 -24.67
CA ASP A 602 -0.69 -16.73 -25.23
C ASP A 602 -0.52 -16.98 -26.73
N SER A 603 0.55 -16.49 -27.34
CA SER A 603 0.87 -16.77 -28.74
C SER A 603 1.37 -18.21 -28.90
N PRO A 604 0.79 -19.02 -29.81
CA PRO A 604 1.31 -20.36 -30.08
C PRO A 604 2.57 -20.36 -30.97
N GLU A 605 3.13 -19.21 -31.27
CA GLU A 605 4.34 -19.07 -32.12
C GLU A 605 5.53 -19.77 -31.46
N ALA A 606 6.16 -20.69 -32.14
CA ALA A 606 7.38 -21.34 -31.63
C ALA A 606 8.55 -20.34 -31.68
N LEU A 607 9.14 -20.05 -30.52
CA LEU A 607 10.38 -19.28 -30.42
C LEU A 607 11.58 -20.20 -30.64
N ALA A 608 12.59 -19.72 -31.36
CA ALA A 608 13.85 -20.45 -31.45
C ALA A 608 14.41 -20.62 -30.00
N SER A 609 14.77 -21.84 -29.61
CA SER A 609 15.45 -22.10 -28.36
C SER A 609 16.69 -21.23 -28.31
N GLY A 610 16.73 -20.25 -27.42
CA GLY A 610 17.98 -19.54 -27.12
C GLY A 610 18.95 -20.51 -26.49
N ASP A 611 20.11 -20.70 -27.10
CA ASP A 611 21.27 -21.38 -26.53
C ASP A 611 21.79 -20.59 -25.33
#